data_c92e1d573d4a7f01db6e8c5b578401d5
#
_entry.id   c92e1d573d4a7f01db6e8c5b578401d5
#
_cell.length_a   1.000
_cell.length_b   1.000
_cell.length_c   1.000
_cell.angle_alpha   90.00
_cell.angle_beta   90.00
_cell.angle_gamma   90.00
#
_symmetry.space_group_name_H-M   'P 1'
#
loop_
_entity.id
_entity.type
_entity.pdbx_description
1 polymer ?
#
loop_
_entity_poly.entity_id
_entity_poly.type
_entity_poly.pdbx_seq_one_letter_code
_entity_poly.pdbx_strand_id
1 'polypeptide(L)'
;MAENLFLIIAALVIASAFWVVFSPNLIHSAVSLLFTLFSTAGLYIFLYADFIAATQVVIYVGGILVLIIFGVMLTSKIETPSIAASSKNQFIGGMGAFAIFVIQAGIIFNTQRNIGNVQSRDSTVATIGKLLLSLIHI
;
A
#
# COMPACT_ATOMS: atom_id res chain seq x y z
N MET A 1 0.92 -10.65 -21.83
CA MET A 1 1.97 -9.76 -21.30
C MET A 1 1.49 -8.94 -20.10
N ALA A 2 0.34 -8.24 -20.19
CA ALA A 2 -0.19 -7.44 -19.08
C ALA A 2 -0.50 -8.26 -17.81
N GLU A 3 -1.03 -9.48 -17.97
CA GLU A 3 -1.31 -10.39 -16.86
C GLU A 3 -0.05 -10.78 -16.08
N ASN A 4 1.02 -11.14 -16.79
CA ASN A 4 2.29 -11.49 -16.15
C ASN A 4 2.90 -10.29 -15.41
N LEU A 5 2.78 -9.08 -15.97
CA LEU A 5 3.26 -7.87 -15.33
C LEU A 5 2.46 -7.56 -14.06
N PHE A 6 1.13 -7.73 -14.10
CA PHE A 6 0.28 -7.60 -12.93
C PHE A 6 0.70 -8.56 -11.82
N LEU A 7 0.92 -9.84 -12.14
CA LEU A 7 1.34 -10.85 -11.18
C LEU A 7 2.72 -10.51 -10.56
N ILE A 8 3.65 -10.02 -11.37
CA ILE A 8 4.97 -9.60 -10.89
C ILE A 8 4.84 -8.46 -9.89
N ILE A 9 4.04 -7.43 -10.20
CA ILE A 9 3.84 -6.29 -9.31
C ILE A 9 3.09 -6.72 -8.04
N ALA A 10 2.08 -7.58 -8.15
CA ALA A 10 1.38 -8.12 -6.99
C ALA A 10 2.31 -8.94 -6.08
N ALA A 11 3.16 -9.78 -6.66
CA ALA A 11 4.17 -10.52 -5.92
C ALA A 11 5.17 -9.58 -5.23
N LEU A 12 5.57 -8.49 -5.88
CA LEU A 12 6.46 -7.49 -5.31
C LEU A 12 5.82 -6.79 -4.09
N VAL A 13 4.53 -6.42 -4.18
CA VAL A 13 3.78 -5.85 -3.05
C VAL A 13 3.79 -6.82 -1.86
N ILE A 14 3.45 -8.08 -2.09
CA ILE A 14 3.38 -9.09 -1.02
C ILE A 14 4.77 -9.33 -0.41
N ALA A 15 5.80 -9.52 -1.23
CA ALA A 15 7.16 -9.77 -0.78
C ALA A 15 7.72 -8.59 0.03
N SER A 16 7.54 -7.37 -0.46
CA SER A 16 8.00 -6.18 0.25
C SER A 16 7.23 -5.94 1.54
N ALA A 17 5.91 -6.14 1.56
CA ALA A 17 5.08 -6.04 2.76
C ALA A 17 5.49 -7.08 3.82
N PHE A 18 5.80 -8.31 3.39
CA PHE A 18 6.33 -9.33 4.27
C PHE A 18 7.66 -8.90 4.90
N TRP A 19 8.57 -8.33 4.09
CA TRP A 19 9.85 -7.84 4.57
C TRP A 19 9.73 -6.69 5.58
N VAL A 20 8.72 -5.82 5.43
CA VAL A 20 8.42 -4.76 6.41
C VAL A 20 8.21 -5.33 7.81
N VAL A 21 7.46 -6.42 7.91
CA VAL A 21 7.08 -7.03 9.20
C VAL A 21 8.23 -7.81 9.83
N PHE A 22 9.02 -8.51 9.02
CA PHE A 22 10.06 -9.43 9.51
C PHE A 22 11.44 -8.80 9.63
N SER A 23 11.62 -7.58 9.11
CA SER A 23 12.91 -6.91 9.23
C SER A 23 13.16 -6.43 10.66
N PRO A 24 14.27 -6.83 11.30
CA PRO A 24 14.63 -6.35 12.63
C PRO A 24 15.17 -4.91 12.60
N ASN A 25 15.55 -4.42 11.44
CA ASN A 25 16.14 -3.09 11.26
C ASN A 25 15.07 -2.12 10.75
N LEU A 26 14.79 -1.06 11.53
CA LEU A 26 13.78 -0.05 11.20
C LEU A 26 14.02 0.64 9.87
N ILE A 27 15.29 0.87 9.50
CA ILE A 27 15.64 1.51 8.21
C ILE A 27 15.30 0.58 7.05
N HIS A 28 15.65 -0.70 7.14
CA HIS A 28 15.29 -1.69 6.11
C HIS A 28 13.78 -1.88 6.01
N SER A 29 13.09 -1.89 7.15
CA SER A 29 11.62 -1.95 7.19
C SER A 29 10.98 -0.74 6.48
N ALA A 30 11.50 0.47 6.74
CA ALA A 30 11.03 1.69 6.10
C ALA A 30 11.28 1.72 4.58
N VAL A 31 12.43 1.24 4.13
CA VAL A 31 12.73 1.09 2.69
C VAL A 31 11.83 0.04 2.05
N SER A 32 11.57 -1.07 2.71
CA SER A 32 10.64 -2.09 2.22
C SER A 32 9.21 -1.56 2.12
N LEU A 33 8.80 -0.70 3.06
CA LEU A 33 7.51 -0.02 3.01
C LEU A 33 7.42 0.93 1.79
N LEU A 34 8.52 1.59 1.42
CA LEU A 34 8.60 2.38 0.19
C LEU A 34 8.25 1.53 -1.03
N PHE A 35 8.89 0.37 -1.16
CA PHE A 35 8.60 -0.55 -2.27
C PHE A 35 7.17 -1.05 -2.25
N THR A 36 6.61 -1.35 -1.08
CA THR A 36 5.21 -1.77 -0.93
C THR A 36 4.25 -0.70 -1.44
N LEU A 37 4.40 0.54 -0.98
CA LEU A 37 3.53 1.64 -1.36
C LEU A 37 3.69 2.03 -2.83
N PHE A 38 4.92 2.02 -3.34
CA PHE A 38 5.19 2.31 -4.75
C PHE A 38 4.62 1.23 -5.68
N SER A 39 4.79 -0.04 -5.34
CA SER A 39 4.22 -1.15 -6.11
C SER A 39 2.69 -1.18 -6.04
N THR A 40 2.10 -0.74 -4.93
CA THR A 40 0.65 -0.55 -4.81
C THR A 40 0.13 0.51 -5.78
N ALA A 41 0.87 1.61 -5.99
CA ALA A 41 0.54 2.57 -7.03
C ALA A 41 0.55 1.92 -8.43
N GLY A 42 1.50 1.01 -8.69
CA GLY A 42 1.52 0.21 -9.92
C GLY A 42 0.26 -0.64 -10.10
N LEU A 43 -0.28 -1.25 -9.04
CA LEU A 43 -1.55 -1.99 -9.10
C LEU A 43 -2.74 -1.07 -9.44
N TYR A 44 -2.76 0.16 -8.92
CA TYR A 44 -3.82 1.11 -9.25
C TYR A 44 -3.85 1.48 -10.74
N ILE A 45 -2.69 1.52 -11.41
CA ILE A 45 -2.63 1.73 -12.88
C ILE A 45 -3.36 0.61 -13.61
N PHE A 46 -3.19 -0.65 -13.20
CA PHE A 46 -3.92 -1.78 -13.80
C PHE A 46 -5.44 -1.74 -13.55
N LEU A 47 -5.87 -1.04 -12.52
CA LEU A 47 -7.29 -0.81 -12.22
C LEU A 47 -7.87 0.43 -12.94
N TYR A 48 -7.10 1.04 -13.85
CA TYR A 48 -7.47 2.31 -14.53
C TYR A 48 -7.77 3.45 -13.54
N ALA A 49 -7.13 3.42 -12.36
CA ALA A 49 -7.28 4.40 -11.29
C ALA A 49 -6.08 5.37 -11.27
N ASP A 50 -5.83 6.03 -12.40
CA ASP A 50 -4.63 6.87 -12.62
C ASP A 50 -4.48 7.98 -11.59
N PHE A 51 -5.59 8.62 -11.21
CA PHE A 51 -5.57 9.67 -10.18
C PHE A 51 -5.14 9.12 -8.81
N ILE A 52 -5.67 7.96 -8.43
CA ILE A 52 -5.31 7.30 -7.16
C ILE A 52 -3.86 6.85 -7.19
N ALA A 53 -3.38 6.31 -8.33
CA ALA A 53 -1.99 5.93 -8.51
C ALA A 53 -1.03 7.12 -8.33
N ALA A 54 -1.34 8.25 -8.97
CA ALA A 54 -0.57 9.48 -8.84
C ALA A 54 -0.56 10.01 -7.39
N THR A 55 -1.74 10.03 -6.75
CA THR A 55 -1.89 10.45 -5.35
C THR A 55 -1.11 9.53 -4.41
N GLN A 56 -1.13 8.22 -4.65
CA GLN A 56 -0.36 7.24 -3.89
C GLN A 56 1.14 7.55 -3.92
N VAL A 57 1.70 7.86 -5.11
CA VAL A 57 3.12 8.19 -5.23
C VAL A 57 3.44 9.54 -4.59
N VAL A 58 2.67 10.58 -4.88
CA VAL A 58 2.99 11.94 -4.44
C VAL A 58 2.80 12.10 -2.93
N ILE A 59 1.68 11.63 -2.38
CA ILE A 59 1.34 11.85 -0.98
C ILE A 59 1.95 10.77 -0.09
N TYR A 60 1.75 9.48 -0.41
CA TYR A 60 2.19 8.40 0.47
C TYR A 60 3.69 8.13 0.34
N VAL A 61 4.20 7.98 -0.87
CA VAL A 61 5.62 7.70 -1.09
C VAL A 61 6.47 8.97 -0.92
N GLY A 62 6.08 10.06 -1.55
CA GLY A 62 6.85 11.32 -1.55
C GLY A 62 6.70 12.15 -0.27
N GLY A 63 5.51 12.18 0.35
CA GLY A 63 5.25 12.98 1.54
C GLY A 63 5.38 12.17 2.83
N ILE A 64 4.41 11.30 3.09
CA ILE A 64 4.25 10.62 4.38
C ILE A 64 5.45 9.71 4.68
N LEU A 65 5.84 8.88 3.71
CA LEU A 65 6.92 7.90 3.92
C LEU A 65 8.27 8.57 4.14
N VAL A 66 8.58 9.64 3.39
CA VAL A 66 9.82 10.41 3.58
C VAL A 66 9.90 10.98 4.99
N LEU A 67 8.78 11.51 5.52
CA LEU A 67 8.71 11.99 6.90
C LEU A 67 8.91 10.86 7.92
N ILE A 68 8.33 9.68 7.67
CA ILE A 68 8.51 8.50 8.54
C ILE A 68 9.98 8.05 8.53
N ILE A 69 10.59 7.93 7.35
CA ILE A 69 12.00 7.55 7.23
C ILE A 69 12.90 8.54 7.97
N PHE A 70 12.66 9.84 7.78
CA PHE A 70 13.42 10.88 8.45
C PHE A 70 13.23 10.80 9.99
N GLY A 71 11.98 10.64 10.46
CA GLY A 71 11.69 10.45 11.87
C GLY A 71 12.40 9.23 12.47
N VAL A 72 12.34 8.09 11.78
CA VAL A 72 13.03 6.86 12.21
C VAL A 72 14.55 7.04 12.24
N MET A 73 15.13 7.71 11.25
CA MET A 73 16.58 7.97 11.23
C MET A 73 17.03 8.87 12.39
N LEU A 74 16.22 9.86 12.77
CA LEU A 74 16.53 10.73 13.90
C LEU A 74 16.42 10.00 15.25
N THR A 75 15.42 9.12 15.38
CA THR A 75 15.15 8.40 16.64
C THR A 75 16.02 7.16 16.82
N SER A 76 16.45 6.52 15.74
CA SER A 76 17.22 5.27 15.73
C SER A 76 18.57 5.36 16.48
N LYS A 77 19.13 6.55 16.65
CA LYS A 77 20.37 6.77 17.42
C LYS A 77 20.17 6.82 18.96
N ILE A 78 18.92 6.88 19.42
CA ILE A 78 18.59 7.08 20.83
C ILE A 78 18.30 5.74 21.54
N GLU A 79 17.96 4.70 20.81
CA GLU A 79 17.70 3.39 21.38
C GLU A 79 18.98 2.58 21.56
N THR A 80 19.45 2.50 22.79
CA THR A 80 20.34 1.39 23.22
C THR A 80 19.56 0.07 23.04
N PRO A 81 20.16 -0.98 22.46
CA PRO A 81 19.47 -2.21 22.13
C PRO A 81 19.28 -3.11 23.37
N SER A 82 18.61 -2.63 24.40
CA SER A 82 18.44 -3.42 25.63
C SER A 82 17.01 -3.85 25.95
N ILE A 83 16.06 -3.55 25.11
CA ILE A 83 14.70 -4.09 25.28
C ILE A 83 14.24 -4.73 23.96
N ALA A 84 14.80 -5.89 23.67
CA ALA A 84 14.07 -6.88 22.90
C ALA A 84 12.85 -7.28 23.76
N ALA A 85 11.84 -6.46 23.76
CA ALA A 85 10.54 -6.84 24.27
C ALA A 85 10.06 -7.96 23.35
N SER A 86 10.46 -9.18 23.68
CA SER A 86 9.82 -10.38 23.16
C SER A 86 8.33 -10.19 23.40
N SER A 87 7.63 -9.76 22.39
CA SER A 87 6.19 -9.53 22.46
C SER A 87 5.55 -10.86 22.80
N LYS A 88 5.22 -11.05 24.07
CA LYS A 88 4.59 -12.26 24.61
C LYS A 88 3.24 -12.55 23.92
N ASN A 89 2.76 -11.59 23.12
CA ASN A 89 1.45 -11.64 22.45
C ASN A 89 1.55 -11.74 20.91
N GLN A 90 2.70 -12.06 20.35
CA GLN A 90 2.85 -12.23 18.89
C GLN A 90 1.88 -13.28 18.32
N PHE A 91 1.62 -14.33 19.09
CA PHE A 91 0.69 -15.38 18.68
C PHE A 91 -0.76 -14.87 18.61
N ILE A 92 -1.17 -14.07 19.61
CA ILE A 92 -2.53 -13.49 19.65
C ILE A 92 -2.70 -12.47 18.51
N GLY A 93 -1.68 -11.62 18.27
CA GLY A 93 -1.67 -10.68 17.15
C GLY A 93 -1.72 -11.39 15.79
N GLY A 94 -0.95 -12.46 15.62
CA GLY A 94 -0.98 -13.28 14.42
C GLY A 94 -2.33 -13.95 14.16
N MET A 95 -2.97 -14.50 15.20
CA MET A 95 -4.32 -15.04 15.09
C MET A 95 -5.35 -13.98 14.69
N GLY A 96 -5.29 -12.79 15.27
CA GLY A 96 -6.17 -11.68 14.92
C GLY A 96 -6.01 -11.27 13.46
N ALA A 97 -4.78 -11.09 12.99
CA ALA A 97 -4.47 -10.75 11.61
C ALA A 97 -4.96 -11.84 10.64
N PHE A 98 -4.75 -13.12 10.99
CA PHE A 98 -5.23 -14.25 10.18
C PHE A 98 -6.75 -14.30 10.11
N ALA A 99 -7.45 -14.05 11.21
CA ALA A 99 -8.91 -13.99 11.23
C ALA A 99 -9.45 -12.90 10.30
N ILE A 100 -8.88 -11.69 10.35
CA ILE A 100 -9.25 -10.59 9.45
C ILE A 100 -8.99 -10.99 7.99
N PHE A 101 -7.86 -11.60 7.70
CA PHE A 101 -7.51 -12.06 6.35
C PHE A 101 -8.53 -13.08 5.82
N VAL A 102 -8.92 -14.06 6.63
CA VAL A 102 -9.92 -15.08 6.25
C VAL A 102 -11.27 -14.44 5.98
N ILE A 103 -11.71 -13.49 6.81
CA ILE A 103 -12.97 -12.76 6.61
C ILE A 103 -12.93 -11.99 5.27
N GLN A 104 -11.85 -11.26 4.99
CA GLN A 104 -11.70 -10.52 3.74
C GLN A 104 -11.70 -11.45 2.52
N ALA A 105 -10.94 -12.54 2.59
CA ALA A 105 -10.92 -13.55 1.53
C ALA A 105 -12.32 -14.14 1.30
N GLY A 106 -13.05 -14.49 2.37
CA GLY A 106 -14.42 -15.00 2.28
C GLY A 106 -15.37 -14.02 1.59
N ILE A 107 -15.30 -12.74 1.91
CA ILE A 107 -16.10 -11.70 1.25
C ILE A 107 -15.75 -11.62 -0.24
N ILE A 108 -14.46 -11.61 -0.59
CA ILE A 108 -14.00 -11.51 -1.99
C ILE A 108 -14.49 -12.72 -2.81
N PHE A 109 -14.38 -13.93 -2.28
CA PHE A 109 -14.79 -15.14 -3.00
C PHE A 109 -16.31 -15.27 -3.10
N ASN A 110 -17.06 -14.78 -2.12
CA ASN A 110 -18.52 -14.88 -2.10
C ASN A 110 -19.22 -13.73 -2.84
N THR A 111 -18.48 -12.65 -3.15
CA THR A 111 -19.04 -11.53 -3.92
C THR A 111 -19.16 -11.94 -5.39
N GLN A 112 -20.37 -12.08 -5.88
CA GLN A 112 -20.65 -12.29 -7.31
C GLN A 112 -20.15 -11.08 -8.08
N ARG A 113 -19.08 -11.26 -8.84
CA ARG A 113 -18.56 -10.22 -9.74
C ARG A 113 -19.52 -9.99 -10.88
N ASN A 114 -20.36 -9.00 -10.75
CA ASN A 114 -21.06 -8.45 -11.89
C ASN A 114 -20.04 -7.65 -12.70
N ILE A 115 -19.36 -8.33 -13.62
CA ILE A 115 -18.40 -7.70 -14.55
C ILE A 115 -19.23 -6.95 -15.60
N GLY A 116 -19.77 -5.80 -15.18
CA GLY A 116 -20.27 -4.82 -16.13
C GLY A 116 -19.10 -4.40 -17.04
N ASN A 117 -19.37 -4.24 -18.35
CA ASN A 117 -18.39 -3.74 -19.31
C ASN A 117 -17.67 -2.52 -18.76
N VAL A 118 -16.42 -2.70 -18.38
CA VAL A 118 -15.54 -1.60 -18.01
C VAL A 118 -15.17 -0.91 -19.31
N GLN A 119 -15.98 0.08 -19.71
CA GLN A 119 -15.55 1.02 -20.75
C GLN A 119 -14.29 1.71 -20.23
N SER A 120 -13.25 1.69 -21.07
CA SER A 120 -12.04 2.49 -20.87
C SER A 120 -12.47 3.96 -20.71
N ARG A 121 -12.51 4.42 -19.44
CA ARG A 121 -12.80 5.82 -19.16
C ARG A 121 -11.59 6.65 -19.53
N ASP A 122 -11.87 7.74 -20.23
CA ASP A 122 -10.92 8.84 -20.46
C ASP A 122 -10.24 9.22 -19.13
N SER A 123 -8.99 9.68 -19.21
CA SER A 123 -8.12 9.95 -18.07
C SER A 123 -8.87 10.52 -16.87
N THR A 124 -8.98 9.73 -15.80
CA THR A 124 -9.71 10.07 -14.57
C THR A 124 -9.22 11.40 -13.96
N VAL A 125 -7.94 11.70 -14.16
CA VAL A 125 -7.31 12.95 -13.71
C VAL A 125 -7.94 14.18 -14.34
N ALA A 126 -8.14 14.17 -15.66
CA ALA A 126 -8.73 15.31 -16.38
C ALA A 126 -10.21 15.51 -15.99
N THR A 127 -10.94 14.42 -15.78
CA THR A 127 -12.36 14.46 -15.38
C THR A 127 -12.50 15.02 -13.96
N ILE A 128 -11.69 14.55 -13.01
CA ILE A 128 -11.70 15.05 -11.64
C ILE A 128 -11.23 16.50 -11.59
N GLY A 129 -10.22 16.88 -12.37
CA GLY A 129 -9.75 18.26 -12.45
C GLY A 129 -10.85 19.20 -12.95
N LYS A 130 -11.61 18.83 -13.97
CA LYS A 130 -12.75 19.60 -14.46
C LYS A 130 -13.86 19.72 -13.44
N LEU A 131 -14.19 18.64 -12.72
CA LEU A 131 -15.20 18.65 -11.66
C LEU A 131 -14.80 19.56 -10.50
N LEU A 132 -13.55 19.50 -10.05
CA LEU A 132 -13.05 20.38 -8.99
C LEU A 132 -13.08 21.85 -9.41
N LEU A 133 -12.65 22.16 -10.63
CA LEU A 133 -12.68 23.53 -11.15
C LEU A 133 -14.10 24.04 -11.32
N SER A 134 -15.04 23.21 -11.74
CA SER A 134 -16.44 23.60 -11.90
C SER A 134 -17.13 23.85 -10.54
N LEU A 135 -16.74 23.10 -9.49
CA LEU A 135 -17.27 23.29 -8.14
C LEU A 135 -16.70 24.54 -7.42
N ILE A 136 -15.49 24.98 -7.79
CA ILE A 136 -14.88 26.20 -7.23
C ILE A 136 -15.50 27.46 -7.83
N HIS A 137 -16.12 27.37 -9.00
CA HIS A 137 -16.73 28.51 -9.71
C HIS A 137 -18.21 28.75 -9.35
N ILE A 138 -18.78 28.00 -8.40
CA ILE A 138 -20.07 28.27 -7.79
C ILE A 138 -19.84 28.94 -6.43
#